data_b087e0a3f5ea2b42d30e5173c4d6d6ee
#
_entry.id   b087e0a3f5ea2b42d30e5173c4d6d6ee
#
_cell.length_a   1.000
_cell.length_b   1.000
_cell.length_c   1.000
_cell.angle_alpha   90.00
_cell.angle_beta   90.00
_cell.angle_gamma   90.00
#
_symmetry.space_group_name_H-M   'P 1'
#
loop_
_entity.id
_entity.type
_entity.pdbx_description
1 polymer ?
#
loop_
_entity_poly.entity_id
_entity_poly.type
_entity_poly.pdbx_seq_one_letter_code
_entity_poly.pdbx_strand_id
1 'polypeptide(L)' 'MKANIPIGQLVREELRRQGRNNRWLAERINVNIRTVNKIFEKSVIDTQQLTLISEALGVDFFRYYSEALGLQQP' A
#
# COMPACT_ATOMS: atom_id res chain seq x y z
N MET A 1 16.83 -12.85 9.28
CA MET A 1 15.71 -12.20 9.94
C MET A 1 14.60 -11.91 8.93
N LYS A 2 13.39 -12.22 9.29
CA LYS A 2 12.26 -11.98 8.40
C LYS A 2 11.76 -10.57 8.52
N ALA A 3 11.55 -9.93 7.39
CA ALA A 3 10.89 -8.66 7.35
C ALA A 3 9.38 -8.89 7.48
N ASN A 4 8.76 -8.20 8.42
CA ASN A 4 7.31 -8.31 8.62
C ASN A 4 6.71 -6.94 8.40
N ILE A 5 6.27 -6.70 7.18
CA ILE A 5 5.80 -5.39 6.77
C ILE A 5 4.28 -5.38 6.76
N PRO A 6 3.64 -4.60 7.64
CA PRO A 6 2.18 -4.53 7.67
C PRO A 6 1.69 -3.60 6.56
N ILE A 7 1.80 -4.08 5.32
CA ILE A 7 1.63 -3.21 4.16
C ILE A 7 0.22 -2.63 4.07
N GLY A 8 -0.81 -3.40 4.40
CA GLY A 8 -2.18 -2.88 4.36
C GLY A 8 -2.38 -1.71 5.31
N GLN A 9 -1.78 -1.82 6.51
CA GLN A 9 -1.88 -0.75 7.50
C GLN A 9 -1.11 0.48 7.05
N LEU A 10 0.05 0.28 6.44
CA LEU A 10 0.85 1.39 5.94
C LEU A 10 0.11 2.15 4.84
N VAL A 11 -0.60 1.43 3.98
CA VAL A 11 -1.43 2.06 2.95
C VAL A 11 -2.53 2.88 3.61
N ARG A 12 -3.19 2.30 4.61
CA ARG A 12 -4.27 2.99 5.31
C ARG A 12 -3.78 4.26 5.97
N GLU A 13 -2.63 4.19 6.62
CA GLU A 13 -2.07 5.35 7.30
C GLU A 13 -1.74 6.47 6.33
N GLU A 14 -1.17 6.12 5.18
CA GLU A 14 -0.84 7.11 4.17
C GLU A 14 -2.11 7.74 3.59
N LEU A 15 -3.13 6.95 3.35
CA LEU A 15 -4.41 7.46 2.85
C LEU A 15 -4.96 8.52 3.81
N ARG A 16 -4.92 8.22 5.10
CA ARG A 16 -5.42 9.14 6.11
C ARG A 16 -4.55 10.38 6.24
N ARG A 17 -3.25 10.20 6.16
CA ARG A 17 -2.33 11.33 6.21
C ARG A 17 -2.63 12.32 5.09
N GLN A 18 -3.04 11.82 3.93
CA GLN A 18 -3.37 12.68 2.79
C GLN A 18 -4.78 13.23 2.85
N GLY A 19 -5.55 12.90 3.88
CA GLY A 19 -6.91 13.40 4.01
C GLY A 19 -7.89 12.74 3.05
N ARG A 20 -7.56 11.56 2.53
CA ARG A 20 -8.42 10.85 1.60
C ARG A 20 -9.21 9.78 2.32
N ASN A 21 -10.34 9.39 1.76
CA ASN A 21 -11.16 8.34 2.35
C ASN A 21 -11.10 7.05 1.51
N ASN A 22 -11.72 5.99 2.04
CA ASN A 22 -11.68 4.69 1.40
C ASN A 22 -12.34 4.70 0.03
N ARG A 23 -13.41 5.46 -0.11
CA ARG A 23 -14.11 5.57 -1.40
C ARG A 23 -13.21 6.17 -2.46
N TRP A 24 -12.46 7.20 -2.08
CA TRP A 24 -11.53 7.83 -3.01
C TRP A 24 -10.53 6.82 -3.57
N LEU A 25 -9.96 6.00 -2.68
CA LEU A 25 -8.99 5.00 -3.12
C LEU A 25 -9.65 3.93 -3.99
N ALA A 26 -10.85 3.47 -3.58
CA ALA A 26 -11.57 2.45 -4.33
C ALA A 26 -11.82 2.90 -5.76
N GLU A 27 -12.20 4.16 -5.94
CA GLU A 27 -12.46 4.70 -7.27
C GLU A 27 -11.16 4.82 -8.06
N ARG A 28 -10.08 5.23 -7.40
CA ARG A 28 -8.80 5.42 -8.09
C ARG A 28 -8.21 4.11 -8.61
N ILE A 29 -8.33 3.05 -7.86
CA ILE A 29 -7.76 1.76 -8.28
C ILE A 29 -8.82 0.84 -8.88
N ASN A 30 -10.02 1.39 -9.08
CA ASN A 30 -11.12 0.71 -9.79
C ASN A 30 -11.52 -0.60 -9.13
N VAL A 31 -11.76 -0.54 -7.83
CA VAL A 31 -12.24 -1.68 -7.07
C VAL A 31 -13.41 -1.25 -6.20
N ASN A 32 -14.06 -2.23 -5.62
CA ASN A 32 -15.15 -2.03 -4.68
C ASN A 32 -14.58 -1.52 -3.36
N ILE A 33 -15.34 -0.67 -2.65
CA ILE A 33 -14.88 -0.14 -1.37
C ILE A 33 -14.65 -1.25 -0.36
N ARG A 34 -15.39 -2.34 -0.47
CA ARG A 34 -15.20 -3.50 0.39
C ARG A 34 -13.81 -4.11 0.18
N THR A 35 -13.34 -4.09 -1.06
CA THR A 35 -11.99 -4.55 -1.38
C THR A 35 -10.94 -3.69 -0.71
N VAL A 36 -11.14 -2.37 -0.69
CA VAL A 36 -10.21 -1.47 0.00
C VAL A 36 -10.14 -1.79 1.48
N ASN A 37 -11.31 -2.01 2.10
CA ASN A 37 -11.35 -2.37 3.52
C ASN A 37 -10.56 -3.64 3.80
N LYS A 38 -10.64 -4.62 2.90
CA LYS A 38 -9.89 -5.86 3.04
C LYS A 38 -8.39 -5.65 2.85
N ILE A 39 -8.01 -4.77 1.93
CA ILE A 39 -6.61 -4.46 1.69
C ILE A 39 -5.94 -3.97 2.97
N PHE A 40 -6.63 -3.16 3.74
CA PHE A 40 -6.05 -2.61 4.97
C PHE A 40 -5.70 -3.66 5.99
N GLU A 41 -6.32 -4.84 5.92
CA GLU A 41 -6.08 -5.92 6.87
C GLU A 41 -5.01 -6.90 6.40
N LYS A 42 -4.54 -6.72 5.16
CA LYS A 42 -3.60 -7.67 4.57
C LYS A 42 -2.16 -7.34 4.93
N SER A 43 -1.39 -8.38 5.20
CA SER A 43 0.06 -8.24 5.31
C SER A 43 0.75 -8.60 4.00
N VAL A 44 -0.01 -9.08 3.01
CA VAL A 44 0.50 -9.42 1.69
C VAL A 44 -0.45 -8.85 0.65
N ILE A 45 0.08 -8.02 -0.24
CA ILE A 45 -0.67 -7.45 -1.35
C ILE A 45 0.12 -7.79 -2.62
N ASP A 46 -0.58 -8.26 -3.67
CA ASP A 46 0.15 -8.59 -4.89
C ASP A 46 0.74 -7.33 -5.51
N THR A 47 1.78 -7.53 -6.31
CA THR A 47 2.56 -6.41 -6.82
C THR A 47 1.76 -5.53 -7.77
N GLN A 48 0.84 -6.11 -8.52
CA GLN A 48 0.03 -5.32 -9.44
C GLN A 48 -0.88 -4.38 -8.67
N GLN A 49 -1.56 -4.88 -7.64
CA GLN A 49 -2.43 -4.05 -6.83
C GLN A 49 -1.64 -3.01 -6.07
N LEU A 50 -0.48 -3.38 -5.53
CA LEU A 50 0.35 -2.42 -4.82
C LEU A 50 0.87 -1.32 -5.75
N THR A 51 1.15 -1.66 -7.00
CA THR A 51 1.55 -0.67 -8.00
C THR A 51 0.44 0.37 -8.20
N LEU A 52 -0.80 -0.11 -8.36
CA LEU A 52 -1.94 0.79 -8.54
C LEU A 52 -2.12 1.70 -7.33
N ILE A 53 -1.98 1.13 -6.14
CA ILE A 53 -2.12 1.90 -4.91
C ILE A 53 -1.01 2.95 -4.81
N SER A 54 0.21 2.56 -5.14
CA SER A 54 1.35 3.48 -5.10
C SER A 54 1.14 4.64 -6.06
N GLU A 55 0.66 4.36 -7.25
CA GLU A 55 0.38 5.39 -8.23
C GLU A 55 -0.73 6.32 -7.75
N ALA A 56 -1.77 5.74 -7.18
CA ALA A 56 -2.92 6.53 -6.71
C ALA A 56 -2.53 7.50 -5.60
N LEU A 57 -1.69 7.05 -4.68
CA LEU A 57 -1.29 7.85 -3.53
C LEU A 57 -0.01 8.63 -3.75
N GLY A 58 0.69 8.35 -4.84
CA GLY A 58 1.94 9.04 -5.15
C GLY A 58 3.06 8.66 -4.19
N VAL A 59 3.04 7.44 -3.67
CA VAL A 59 4.02 6.96 -2.71
C VAL A 59 4.57 5.62 -3.18
N ASP A 60 5.87 5.46 -3.09
CA ASP A 60 6.51 4.21 -3.47
C ASP A 60 6.46 3.23 -2.28
N PHE A 61 5.40 2.42 -2.24
CA PHE A 61 5.25 1.44 -1.17
C PHE A 61 6.24 0.28 -1.29
N PHE A 62 6.86 0.11 -2.45
CA PHE A 62 7.87 -0.93 -2.62
C PHE A 62 9.14 -0.63 -1.85
N ARG A 63 9.33 0.62 -1.46
CA ARG A 63 10.50 1.02 -0.66
C ARG A 63 10.56 0.27 0.65
N TYR A 64 9.43 -0.02 1.27
CA TYR A 64 9.42 -0.77 2.52
C TYR A 64 10.13 -2.11 2.34
N TYR A 65 9.92 -2.74 1.19
CA TYR A 65 10.51 -4.04 0.90
C TYR A 65 11.99 -3.92 0.56
N SER A 66 12.35 -2.94 -0.24
CA SER A 66 13.75 -2.70 -0.58
C SER A 66 14.56 -2.39 0.66
N GLU A 67 14.03 -1.55 1.53
CA GLU A 67 14.72 -1.17 2.76
C GLU A 67 14.83 -2.35 3.71
N ALA A 68 13.78 -3.18 3.77
CA ALA A 68 13.80 -4.36 4.63
C ALA A 68 14.83 -5.38 4.18
N LEU A 69 15.09 -5.45 2.88
CA LEU A 69 16.13 -6.32 2.34
C LEU A 69 17.52 -5.84 2.70
N GLY A 70 17.68 -4.56 3.03
CA GLY A 70 18.98 -4.02 3.34
C GLY A 70 19.92 -3.91 2.16
N LEU A 71 19.37 -3.99 0.93
CA LEU A 71 20.19 -3.87 -0.27
C LEU A 71 20.36 -2.39 -0.61
N GLN A 72 21.61 -1.98 -0.72
CA GLN A 72 21.92 -0.60 -1.03
C GLN A 72 22.35 -0.50 -2.47
N GLN A 73 21.87 0.52 -3.15
CA GLN A 73 22.35 0.81 -4.49
C GLN A 73 23.68 1.55 -4.40
N PRO A 74 24.65 1.16 -5.19
CA PRO A 74 25.95 1.86 -5.20
C PRO A 74 25.83 3.31 -5.60
#